data_58a6b346a7b6b94af7a5a96a6c10567a
#
_entry.id   58a6b346a7b6b94af7a5a96a6c10567a
#
_cell.length_a   1.000
_cell.length_b   1.000
_cell.length_c   1.000
_cell.angle_alpha   90.00
_cell.angle_beta   90.00
_cell.angle_gamma   90.00
#
_symmetry.space_group_name_H-M   'P 1'
#
loop_
_entity.id
_entity.type
_entity.pdbx_description
1 polymer ?
#
loop_
_entity_poly.entity_id
_entity_poly.type
_entity_poly.pdbx_seq_one_letter_code
_entity_poly.pdbx_strand_id
1 'polypeptide(L)'
;MPNPYETPQLVSEYLFFHYATYHEAAGDLPVPETAWGFAQRVVSELLDPQTMSSSALDIGCAVGASSFELARTIPRVLGIDYSEAFIEAAETLKNDGILAADVPLEGKKTQPFLARIPSDIDRQRVNFETGNAIDLRSDLASFDVVLAANLLCRLPAPVAFIERLAELVAPGGQLLLATPFSWLEQYTPPFLWLGGQQDGPSSADVLKEKLSAHFQLEHEINLPFLIREHSRKFQYGISLGTRWRRI
;
A
#
# COMPACT_ATOMS: atom_id res chain seq x y z
N MET A 1 13.81 -13.62 -11.45
CA MET A 1 14.72 -13.10 -10.39
C MET A 1 14.07 -13.42 -9.05
N PRO A 2 14.84 -13.68 -7.98
CA PRO A 2 14.24 -13.87 -6.67
C PRO A 2 13.47 -12.59 -6.26
N ASN A 3 12.35 -12.77 -5.56
CA ASN A 3 11.56 -11.65 -5.05
C ASN A 3 12.40 -10.83 -4.05
N PRO A 4 12.69 -9.55 -4.29
CA PRO A 4 13.54 -8.76 -3.39
C PRO A 4 12.87 -8.55 -2.01
N TYR A 5 11.55 -8.64 -1.93
CA TYR A 5 10.76 -8.43 -0.70
C TYR A 5 10.81 -9.60 0.29
N GLU A 6 11.50 -10.71 -0.03
CA GLU A 6 11.70 -11.86 0.86
C GLU A 6 12.89 -11.69 1.83
N THR A 7 13.61 -10.57 1.77
CA THR A 7 14.80 -10.39 2.61
C THR A 7 14.45 -9.87 4.00
N PRO A 8 15.07 -10.40 5.09
CA PRO A 8 14.85 -9.87 6.44
C PRO A 8 15.10 -8.37 6.57
N GLN A 9 16.04 -7.83 5.77
CA GLN A 9 16.31 -6.39 5.75
C GLN A 9 15.11 -5.61 5.25
N LEU A 10 14.46 -6.02 4.14
CA LEU A 10 13.28 -5.32 3.62
C LEU A 10 12.07 -5.50 4.53
N VAL A 11 11.90 -6.65 5.16
CA VAL A 11 10.86 -6.83 6.19
C VAL A 11 11.04 -5.81 7.31
N SER A 12 12.27 -5.66 7.85
CA SER A 12 12.57 -4.67 8.90
C SER A 12 12.34 -3.23 8.44
N GLU A 13 12.73 -2.90 7.21
CA GLU A 13 12.53 -1.57 6.62
C GLU A 13 11.04 -1.23 6.47
N TYR A 14 10.22 -2.19 6.00
CA TYR A 14 8.78 -2.01 5.86
C TYR A 14 8.05 -2.00 7.21
N LEU A 15 8.47 -2.80 8.20
CA LEU A 15 7.97 -2.70 9.56
C LEU A 15 8.22 -1.31 10.13
N PHE A 16 9.41 -0.76 9.92
CA PHE A 16 9.74 0.59 10.39
C PHE A 16 8.96 1.67 9.62
N PHE A 17 8.88 1.59 8.31
CA PHE A 17 8.12 2.52 7.47
C PHE A 17 6.63 2.57 7.84
N HIS A 18 6.05 1.42 8.17
CA HIS A 18 4.63 1.27 8.43
C HIS A 18 4.21 1.57 9.88
N TYR A 19 5.09 1.30 10.87
CA TYR A 19 4.69 1.30 12.27
C TYR A 19 5.50 2.27 13.16
N ALA A 20 6.64 2.79 12.71
CA ALA A 20 7.39 3.76 13.50
C ALA A 20 6.66 5.08 13.61
N THR A 21 6.78 5.74 14.75
CA THR A 21 6.39 7.13 14.92
C THR A 21 7.35 8.05 14.18
N TYR A 22 6.91 9.26 13.88
CA TYR A 22 7.80 10.29 13.29
C TYR A 22 9.06 10.51 14.15
N HIS A 23 8.89 10.57 15.47
CA HIS A 23 10.01 10.79 16.39
C HIS A 23 11.03 9.64 16.39
N GLU A 24 10.58 8.38 16.32
CA GLU A 24 11.48 7.22 16.19
C GLU A 24 12.25 7.23 14.87
N ALA A 25 11.61 7.72 13.80
CA ALA A 25 12.20 7.74 12.47
C ALA A 25 13.15 8.92 12.24
N ALA A 26 12.74 10.10 12.60
CA ALA A 26 13.42 11.37 12.29
C ALA A 26 14.24 11.91 13.48
N GLY A 27 13.82 11.67 14.73
CA GLY A 27 14.41 12.36 15.88
C GLY A 27 14.37 13.87 15.69
N ASP A 28 15.53 14.52 15.78
CA ASP A 28 15.67 15.97 15.59
C ASP A 28 16.06 16.35 14.14
N LEU A 29 16.04 15.41 13.19
CA LEU A 29 16.39 15.71 11.80
C LEU A 29 15.29 16.52 11.10
N PRO A 30 15.66 17.50 10.26
CA PRO A 30 14.69 18.35 9.56
C PRO A 30 14.08 17.65 8.33
N VAL A 31 13.35 16.59 8.56
CA VAL A 31 12.59 15.86 7.52
C VAL A 31 11.11 16.23 7.63
N PRO A 32 10.33 16.21 6.53
CA PRO A 32 8.93 16.64 6.56
C PRO A 32 8.05 15.63 7.31
N GLU A 33 7.51 16.04 8.47
CA GLU A 33 6.59 15.22 9.27
C GLU A 33 5.33 14.83 8.49
N THR A 34 4.83 15.71 7.62
CA THR A 34 3.65 15.47 6.77
C THR A 34 3.81 14.30 5.78
N ALA A 35 5.04 13.83 5.57
CA ALA A 35 5.31 12.66 4.73
C ALA A 35 5.39 11.35 5.52
N TRP A 36 5.27 11.40 6.85
CA TRP A 36 5.29 10.21 7.70
C TRP A 36 3.90 9.59 7.85
N GLY A 37 3.86 8.29 8.23
CA GLY A 37 2.60 7.58 8.46
C GLY A 37 1.80 7.32 7.18
N PHE A 38 2.45 7.11 6.06
CA PHE A 38 1.80 6.93 4.76
C PHE A 38 0.77 5.80 4.76
N ALA A 39 1.08 4.65 5.38
CA ALA A 39 0.20 3.49 5.40
C ALA A 39 -1.13 3.76 6.12
N GLN A 40 -1.14 4.63 7.14
CA GLN A 40 -2.35 5.07 7.82
C GLN A 40 -3.06 6.18 7.04
N ARG A 41 -2.27 7.14 6.52
CA ARG A 41 -2.79 8.31 5.82
C ARG A 41 -3.45 7.96 4.49
N VAL A 42 -2.95 6.96 3.76
CA VAL A 42 -3.58 6.53 2.50
C VAL A 42 -5.01 6.06 2.73
N VAL A 43 -5.30 5.47 3.89
CA VAL A 43 -6.67 5.09 4.28
C VAL A 43 -7.44 6.32 4.76
N SER A 44 -6.93 7.04 5.77
CA SER A 44 -7.67 8.14 6.41
C SER A 44 -7.95 9.33 5.48
N GLU A 45 -7.10 9.57 4.48
CA GLU A 45 -7.24 10.67 3.54
C GLU A 45 -8.04 10.28 2.27
N LEU A 46 -8.08 8.99 1.91
CA LEU A 46 -8.80 8.55 0.71
C LEU A 46 -10.17 7.93 1.00
N LEU A 47 -10.33 7.16 2.09
CA LEU A 47 -11.59 6.49 2.39
C LEU A 47 -12.71 7.53 2.68
N ASP A 48 -13.85 7.39 2.01
CA ASP A 48 -15.05 8.12 2.38
C ASP A 48 -15.73 7.42 3.57
N PRO A 49 -15.69 8.00 4.78
CA PRO A 49 -16.26 7.38 5.97
C PRO A 49 -17.79 7.41 6.00
N GLN A 50 -18.42 8.17 5.12
CA GLN A 50 -19.89 8.26 5.04
C GLN A 50 -20.50 7.08 4.28
N THR A 51 -19.69 6.37 3.48
CA THR A 51 -20.13 5.16 2.79
C THR A 51 -19.98 3.96 3.73
N MET A 52 -21.10 3.34 4.12
CA MET A 52 -21.07 2.11 4.91
C MET A 52 -20.38 1.00 4.14
N SER A 53 -19.32 0.44 4.71
CA SER A 53 -18.53 -0.63 4.11
C SER A 53 -18.42 -1.80 5.07
N SER A 54 -18.71 -3.00 4.59
CA SER A 54 -18.67 -4.24 5.36
C SER A 54 -17.45 -5.10 5.06
N SER A 55 -16.79 -4.82 3.94
CA SER A 55 -15.64 -5.60 3.45
C SER A 55 -14.61 -4.72 2.74
N ALA A 56 -13.33 -5.03 2.95
CA ALA A 56 -12.23 -4.37 2.25
C ALA A 56 -11.19 -5.39 1.76
N LEU A 57 -10.55 -5.08 0.64
CA LEU A 57 -9.41 -5.77 0.08
C LEU A 57 -8.24 -4.79 -0.02
N ASP A 58 -7.10 -5.15 0.55
CA ASP A 58 -5.84 -4.40 0.47
C ASP A 58 -4.85 -5.20 -0.39
N ILE A 59 -4.61 -4.76 -1.63
CA ILE A 59 -3.77 -5.46 -2.61
C ILE A 59 -2.37 -4.84 -2.58
N GLY A 60 -1.36 -5.67 -2.27
CA GLY A 60 0.00 -5.23 -1.98
C GLY A 60 0.09 -4.67 -0.55
N CYS A 61 -0.50 -5.40 0.40
CA CYS A 61 -0.65 -4.95 1.79
C CYS A 61 0.67 -4.88 2.57
N ALA A 62 1.76 -5.41 2.01
CA ALA A 62 3.06 -5.53 2.67
C ALA A 62 2.92 -6.12 4.09
N VAL A 63 3.45 -5.46 5.11
CA VAL A 63 3.36 -5.89 6.53
C VAL A 63 2.04 -5.48 7.22
N GLY A 64 0.99 -5.15 6.47
CA GLY A 64 -0.40 -5.07 6.91
C GLY A 64 -0.88 -3.76 7.53
N ALA A 65 -0.09 -2.69 7.60
CA ALA A 65 -0.50 -1.49 8.34
C ALA A 65 -1.75 -0.81 7.78
N SER A 66 -1.88 -0.70 6.45
CA SER A 66 -3.10 -0.16 5.82
C SER A 66 -4.30 -1.08 6.02
N SER A 67 -4.09 -2.40 6.00
CA SER A 67 -5.14 -3.38 6.29
C SER A 67 -5.68 -3.23 7.71
N PHE A 68 -4.80 -3.04 8.71
CA PHE A 68 -5.22 -2.76 10.08
C PHE A 68 -5.91 -1.41 10.21
N GLU A 69 -5.47 -0.39 9.48
CA GLU A 69 -6.15 0.91 9.50
C GLU A 69 -7.56 0.83 8.88
N LEU A 70 -7.77 0.08 7.81
CA LEU A 70 -9.10 -0.23 7.27
C LEU A 70 -9.98 -0.93 8.30
N ALA A 71 -9.42 -1.82 9.11
CA ALA A 71 -10.14 -2.57 10.14
C ALA A 71 -10.65 -1.71 11.31
N ARG A 72 -10.25 -0.44 11.43
CA ARG A 72 -10.85 0.49 12.40
C ARG A 72 -12.35 0.61 12.22
N THR A 73 -12.78 0.67 10.98
CA THR A 73 -14.19 0.91 10.62
C THR A 73 -14.83 -0.23 9.84
N ILE A 74 -14.03 -1.05 9.14
CA ILE A 74 -14.52 -2.12 8.27
C ILE A 74 -14.38 -3.46 8.99
N PRO A 75 -15.47 -4.24 9.17
CA PRO A 75 -15.45 -5.45 9.99
C PRO A 75 -14.75 -6.66 9.34
N ARG A 76 -14.53 -6.65 8.01
CA ARG A 76 -13.86 -7.73 7.29
C ARG A 76 -12.85 -7.15 6.32
N VAL A 77 -11.59 -7.39 6.56
CA VAL A 77 -10.48 -6.93 5.71
C VAL A 77 -9.67 -8.13 5.27
N LEU A 78 -9.34 -8.20 4.00
CA LEU A 78 -8.40 -9.16 3.42
C LEU A 78 -7.19 -8.39 2.90
N GLY A 79 -6.01 -8.69 3.42
CA GLY A 79 -4.73 -8.20 2.88
C GLY A 79 -4.10 -9.28 2.01
N ILE A 80 -3.64 -8.91 0.82
CA ILE A 80 -2.92 -9.81 -0.10
C ILE A 80 -1.58 -9.17 -0.46
N ASP A 81 -0.51 -9.95 -0.34
CA ASP A 81 0.82 -9.56 -0.84
C ASP A 81 1.52 -10.73 -1.52
N TYR A 82 2.42 -10.42 -2.44
CA TYR A 82 3.21 -11.42 -3.15
C TYR A 82 4.36 -11.98 -2.31
N SER A 83 4.80 -11.26 -1.27
CA SER A 83 5.88 -11.68 -0.36
C SER A 83 5.33 -12.53 0.78
N GLU A 84 5.79 -13.78 0.87
CA GLU A 84 5.51 -14.66 1.99
C GLU A 84 6.06 -14.08 3.30
N ALA A 85 7.26 -13.49 3.27
CA ALA A 85 7.89 -12.89 4.45
C ALA A 85 7.09 -11.68 4.97
N PHE A 86 6.49 -10.88 4.10
CA PHE A 86 5.60 -9.79 4.51
C PHE A 86 4.30 -10.32 5.13
N ILE A 87 3.71 -11.34 4.55
CA ILE A 87 2.50 -11.97 5.08
C ILE A 87 2.76 -12.63 6.43
N GLU A 88 3.90 -13.32 6.62
CA GLU A 88 4.30 -13.88 7.92
C GLU A 88 4.44 -12.78 8.99
N ALA A 89 5.04 -11.63 8.64
CA ALA A 89 5.15 -10.48 9.54
C ALA A 89 3.77 -9.89 9.88
N ALA A 90 2.89 -9.74 8.89
CA ALA A 90 1.52 -9.25 9.10
C ALA A 90 0.69 -10.20 9.95
N GLU A 91 0.78 -11.51 9.75
CA GLU A 91 0.11 -12.52 10.59
C GLU A 91 0.66 -12.54 12.03
N THR A 92 1.98 -12.37 12.21
CA THR A 92 2.57 -12.23 13.56
C THR A 92 2.00 -11.00 14.27
N LEU A 93 1.94 -9.86 13.59
CA LEU A 93 1.34 -8.63 14.13
C LEU A 93 -0.16 -8.82 14.43
N LYS A 94 -0.90 -9.52 13.59
CA LYS A 94 -2.31 -9.86 13.86
C LYS A 94 -2.45 -10.68 15.14
N ASN A 95 -1.63 -11.70 15.31
CA ASN A 95 -1.74 -12.63 16.44
C ASN A 95 -1.26 -11.99 17.76
N ASP A 96 -0.08 -11.38 17.74
CA ASP A 96 0.61 -10.91 18.94
C ASP A 96 0.39 -9.41 19.23
N GLY A 97 0.06 -8.62 18.20
CA GLY A 97 -0.07 -7.16 18.27
C GLY A 97 1.25 -6.41 18.24
N ILE A 98 2.36 -7.13 18.30
CA ILE A 98 3.72 -6.60 18.31
C ILE A 98 4.65 -7.50 17.50
N LEU A 99 5.70 -6.89 16.89
CA LEU A 99 6.78 -7.60 16.21
C LEU A 99 8.09 -6.83 16.37
N ALA A 100 9.11 -7.50 16.90
CA ALA A 100 10.45 -6.93 17.02
C ALA A 100 11.23 -7.02 15.70
N ALA A 101 12.00 -5.99 15.39
CA ALA A 101 12.89 -5.95 14.25
C ALA A 101 14.17 -5.17 14.58
N ASP A 102 15.22 -5.41 13.83
CA ASP A 102 16.44 -4.61 13.85
C ASP A 102 16.49 -3.73 12.60
N VAL A 103 16.48 -2.41 12.79
CA VAL A 103 16.44 -1.46 11.68
C VAL A 103 17.80 -0.80 11.45
N PRO A 104 18.19 -0.52 10.19
CA PRO A 104 19.48 0.06 9.87
C PRO A 104 19.70 1.41 10.56
N LEU A 105 20.88 1.58 11.18
CA LEU A 105 21.32 2.83 11.80
C LEU A 105 22.41 3.50 10.96
N GLU A 106 23.53 2.80 10.77
CA GLU A 106 24.63 3.21 9.86
C GLU A 106 25.53 2.03 9.54
N GLY A 107 25.92 1.85 8.31
CA GLY A 107 26.81 0.77 7.89
C GLY A 107 26.21 -0.60 8.27
N LYS A 108 26.88 -1.33 9.19
CA LYS A 108 26.39 -2.61 9.72
C LYS A 108 25.68 -2.49 11.06
N LYS A 109 25.59 -1.27 11.61
CA LYS A 109 24.89 -1.08 12.88
C LYS A 109 23.40 -1.05 12.67
N THR A 110 22.69 -1.67 13.57
CA THR A 110 21.22 -1.65 13.67
C THR A 110 20.79 -1.10 15.02
N GLN A 111 19.53 -0.75 15.14
CA GLN A 111 18.87 -0.44 16.41
C GLN A 111 17.62 -1.30 16.54
N PRO A 112 17.28 -1.75 17.76
CA PRO A 112 16.05 -2.48 17.98
C PRO A 112 14.84 -1.56 17.73
N PHE A 113 13.81 -2.14 17.12
CA PHE A 113 12.51 -1.50 16.87
C PHE A 113 11.41 -2.48 17.25
N LEU A 114 10.27 -1.97 17.70
CA LEU A 114 9.12 -2.79 18.03
C LEU A 114 7.89 -2.23 17.31
N ALA A 115 7.54 -2.85 16.19
CA ALA A 115 6.26 -2.58 15.52
C ALA A 115 5.09 -2.91 16.45
N ARG A 116 4.07 -2.05 16.51
CA ARG A 116 2.90 -2.19 17.38
C ARG A 116 1.63 -1.81 16.63
N ILE A 117 0.62 -2.64 16.76
CA ILE A 117 -0.73 -2.28 16.31
C ILE A 117 -1.41 -1.51 17.45
N PRO A 118 -2.04 -0.35 17.16
CA PRO A 118 -2.84 0.38 18.14
C PRO A 118 -3.92 -0.50 18.78
N SER A 119 -4.09 -0.37 20.11
CA SER A 119 -5.00 -1.22 20.89
C SER A 119 -6.49 -1.02 20.59
N ASP A 120 -6.83 0.07 19.90
CA ASP A 120 -8.18 0.40 19.46
C ASP A 120 -8.54 -0.24 18.11
N ILE A 121 -7.62 -1.00 17.50
CA ILE A 121 -7.87 -1.78 16.28
C ILE A 121 -8.20 -3.23 16.66
N ASP A 122 -9.36 -3.71 16.24
CA ASP A 122 -9.71 -5.14 16.34
C ASP A 122 -8.98 -5.93 15.24
N ARG A 123 -7.84 -6.51 15.60
CA ARG A 123 -6.96 -7.27 14.70
C ARG A 123 -7.63 -8.51 14.10
N GLN A 124 -8.67 -9.04 14.74
CA GLN A 124 -9.38 -10.24 14.26
C GLN A 124 -10.26 -9.95 13.03
N ARG A 125 -10.48 -8.67 12.69
CA ARG A 125 -11.17 -8.27 11.47
C ARG A 125 -10.33 -8.45 10.21
N VAL A 126 -9.01 -8.64 10.35
CA VAL A 126 -8.08 -8.74 9.23
C VAL A 126 -7.68 -10.20 9.01
N ASN A 127 -7.66 -10.63 7.75
CA ASN A 127 -7.01 -11.86 7.31
C ASN A 127 -5.96 -11.51 6.27
N PHE A 128 -4.91 -12.33 6.21
CA PHE A 128 -3.86 -12.16 5.21
C PHE A 128 -3.70 -13.42 4.38
N GLU A 129 -3.32 -13.26 3.11
CA GLU A 129 -2.96 -14.36 2.23
C GLU A 129 -1.85 -13.95 1.26
N THR A 130 -0.97 -14.89 0.92
CA THR A 130 0.00 -14.71 -0.15
C THR A 130 -0.70 -14.80 -1.50
N GLY A 131 -0.48 -13.81 -2.38
CA GLY A 131 -1.11 -13.79 -3.69
C GLY A 131 -0.49 -12.80 -4.65
N ASN A 132 -0.64 -13.07 -5.94
CA ASN A 132 -0.11 -12.22 -7.01
C ASN A 132 -1.19 -11.25 -7.48
N ALA A 133 -0.94 -9.94 -7.40
CA ALA A 133 -1.89 -8.89 -7.78
C ALA A 133 -2.38 -8.99 -9.24
N ILE A 134 -1.57 -9.51 -10.15
CA ILE A 134 -1.95 -9.71 -11.55
C ILE A 134 -2.58 -11.08 -11.85
N ASP A 135 -2.61 -11.97 -10.86
CA ASP A 135 -3.20 -13.31 -10.95
C ASP A 135 -3.91 -13.65 -9.63
N LEU A 136 -4.80 -12.77 -9.20
CA LEU A 136 -5.62 -12.99 -8.02
C LEU A 136 -6.61 -14.12 -8.29
N ARG A 137 -6.81 -14.99 -7.30
CA ARG A 137 -7.73 -16.12 -7.40
C ARG A 137 -9.11 -15.68 -7.89
N SER A 138 -9.70 -16.49 -8.77
CA SER A 138 -10.95 -16.14 -9.48
C SER A 138 -12.20 -16.19 -8.59
N ASP A 139 -12.12 -16.86 -7.43
CA ASP A 139 -13.21 -16.98 -6.46
C ASP A 139 -13.28 -15.84 -5.44
N LEU A 140 -12.43 -14.80 -5.57
CA LEU A 140 -12.57 -13.57 -4.78
C LEU A 140 -13.92 -12.92 -5.11
N ALA A 141 -14.74 -12.75 -4.07
CA ALA A 141 -15.93 -11.92 -4.17
C ALA A 141 -15.55 -10.44 -4.37
N SER A 142 -16.50 -9.61 -4.75
CA SER A 142 -16.32 -8.16 -4.75
C SER A 142 -16.34 -7.59 -3.32
N PHE A 143 -15.64 -6.47 -3.13
CA PHE A 143 -15.49 -5.77 -1.85
C PHE A 143 -16.07 -4.37 -1.92
N ASP A 144 -16.56 -3.85 -0.80
CA ASP A 144 -17.06 -2.48 -0.71
C ASP A 144 -15.93 -1.45 -0.84
N VAL A 145 -14.72 -1.83 -0.41
CA VAL A 145 -13.51 -1.02 -0.53
C VAL A 145 -12.38 -1.87 -1.08
N VAL A 146 -11.67 -1.38 -2.09
CA VAL A 146 -10.41 -1.96 -2.57
C VAL A 146 -9.33 -0.90 -2.49
N LEU A 147 -8.23 -1.22 -1.81
CA LEU A 147 -7.03 -0.38 -1.70
C LEU A 147 -5.88 -1.01 -2.49
N ALA A 148 -5.14 -0.18 -3.23
CA ALA A 148 -3.84 -0.54 -3.78
C ALA A 148 -2.89 0.67 -3.67
N ALA A 149 -1.96 0.61 -2.72
CA ALA A 149 -1.06 1.71 -2.39
C ALA A 149 0.37 1.42 -2.86
N ASN A 150 0.91 2.29 -3.71
CA ASN A 150 2.27 2.21 -4.28
C ASN A 150 2.61 0.88 -4.99
N LEU A 151 1.58 0.17 -5.44
CA LEU A 151 1.68 -1.12 -6.10
C LEU A 151 1.79 -1.00 -7.62
N LEU A 152 0.96 -0.16 -8.25
CA LEU A 152 0.74 -0.13 -9.70
C LEU A 152 2.04 -0.08 -10.52
N CYS A 153 3.01 0.75 -10.11
CA CYS A 153 4.30 0.89 -10.80
C CYS A 153 5.33 -0.21 -10.44
N ARG A 154 4.90 -1.25 -9.75
CA ARG A 154 5.68 -2.46 -9.43
C ARG A 154 5.14 -3.71 -10.12
N LEU A 155 4.05 -3.58 -10.88
CA LEU A 155 3.41 -4.70 -11.56
C LEU A 155 3.96 -4.89 -12.97
N PRO A 156 4.19 -6.12 -13.42
CA PRO A 156 4.65 -6.40 -14.78
C PRO A 156 3.59 -6.10 -15.85
N ALA A 157 2.29 -6.07 -15.48
CA ALA A 157 1.16 -5.85 -16.38
C ALA A 157 0.11 -4.90 -15.73
N PRO A 158 0.41 -3.59 -15.58
CA PRO A 158 -0.46 -2.66 -14.86
C PRO A 158 -1.85 -2.49 -15.49
N VAL A 159 -1.99 -2.63 -16.81
CA VAL A 159 -3.29 -2.56 -17.49
C VAL A 159 -4.20 -3.72 -17.09
N ALA A 160 -3.68 -4.94 -17.11
CA ALA A 160 -4.45 -6.13 -16.70
C ALA A 160 -4.91 -6.03 -15.24
N PHE A 161 -4.07 -5.47 -14.35
CA PHE A 161 -4.45 -5.18 -12.98
C PHE A 161 -5.63 -4.19 -12.91
N ILE A 162 -5.58 -3.07 -13.66
CA ILE A 162 -6.65 -2.08 -13.68
C ILE A 162 -7.97 -2.70 -14.17
N GLU A 163 -7.93 -3.54 -15.19
CA GLU A 163 -9.11 -4.24 -15.72
C GLU A 163 -9.73 -5.15 -14.65
N ARG A 164 -8.92 -5.86 -13.88
CA ARG A 164 -9.38 -6.72 -12.78
C ARG A 164 -10.06 -5.95 -11.64
N LEU A 165 -9.67 -4.71 -11.38
CA LEU A 165 -10.26 -3.89 -10.32
C LEU A 165 -11.77 -3.69 -10.48
N ALA A 166 -12.27 -3.62 -11.71
CA ALA A 166 -13.71 -3.46 -11.97
C ALA A 166 -14.55 -4.66 -11.48
N GLU A 167 -13.95 -5.84 -11.37
CA GLU A 167 -14.63 -7.04 -10.85
C GLU A 167 -14.48 -7.15 -9.32
N LEU A 168 -13.40 -6.60 -8.76
CA LEU A 168 -13.12 -6.67 -7.32
C LEU A 168 -13.85 -5.61 -6.51
N VAL A 169 -14.23 -4.48 -7.10
CA VAL A 169 -15.01 -3.43 -6.42
C VAL A 169 -16.49 -3.66 -6.65
N ALA A 170 -17.26 -3.79 -5.58
CA ALA A 170 -18.71 -3.93 -5.64
C ALA A 170 -19.37 -2.69 -6.29
N PRO A 171 -20.50 -2.82 -6.99
CA PRO A 171 -21.24 -1.66 -7.49
C PRO A 171 -21.51 -0.65 -6.35
N GLY A 172 -21.18 0.63 -6.58
CA GLY A 172 -21.24 1.67 -5.57
C GLY A 172 -20.10 1.64 -4.55
N GLY A 173 -19.19 0.66 -4.61
CA GLY A 173 -18.01 0.55 -3.76
C GLY A 173 -16.91 1.56 -4.12
N GLN A 174 -15.90 1.62 -3.27
CA GLN A 174 -14.77 2.55 -3.39
C GLN A 174 -13.51 1.83 -3.84
N LEU A 175 -12.82 2.41 -4.82
CA LEU A 175 -11.44 2.06 -5.17
C LEU A 175 -10.52 3.19 -4.68
N LEU A 176 -9.56 2.84 -3.83
CA LEU A 176 -8.55 3.74 -3.29
C LEU A 176 -7.21 3.38 -3.94
N LEU A 177 -6.66 4.28 -4.75
CA LEU A 177 -5.37 4.08 -5.39
C LEU A 177 -4.39 5.16 -4.97
N ALA A 178 -3.17 4.77 -4.65
CA ALA A 178 -2.05 5.69 -4.49
C ALA A 178 -0.88 5.18 -5.34
N THR A 179 -0.25 6.06 -6.13
CA THR A 179 0.91 5.68 -6.94
C THR A 179 1.81 6.87 -7.24
N PRO A 180 3.14 6.73 -7.07
CA PRO A 180 4.10 7.77 -7.43
C PRO A 180 4.51 7.69 -8.90
N PHE A 181 3.99 6.74 -9.69
CA PHE A 181 4.38 6.47 -11.07
C PHE A 181 5.91 6.30 -11.25
N SER A 182 6.59 5.77 -10.24
CA SER A 182 8.03 5.49 -10.27
C SER A 182 8.29 4.21 -11.07
N TRP A 183 8.09 4.28 -12.37
CA TRP A 183 8.32 3.16 -13.28
C TRP A 183 9.79 2.73 -13.28
N LEU A 184 10.04 1.43 -13.20
CA LEU A 184 11.37 0.83 -13.29
C LEU A 184 11.29 -0.38 -14.21
N GLU A 185 12.21 -0.47 -15.17
CA GLU A 185 12.26 -1.54 -16.17
C GLU A 185 12.37 -2.95 -15.57
N GLN A 186 12.96 -3.05 -14.38
CA GLN A 186 13.06 -4.31 -13.65
C GLN A 186 11.71 -4.89 -13.20
N TYR A 187 10.67 -4.06 -13.06
CA TYR A 187 9.31 -4.48 -12.70
C TYR A 187 8.38 -4.47 -13.89
N THR A 188 8.38 -3.39 -14.66
CA THR A 188 7.46 -3.17 -15.77
C THR A 188 8.25 -2.84 -17.03
N PRO A 189 8.17 -3.63 -18.11
CA PRO A 189 8.76 -3.24 -19.41
C PRO A 189 8.26 -1.86 -19.84
N PRO A 190 9.13 -0.97 -20.40
CA PRO A 190 8.76 0.41 -20.74
C PRO A 190 7.53 0.54 -21.65
N PHE A 191 7.32 -0.38 -22.57
CA PHE A 191 6.17 -0.38 -23.48
C PHE A 191 4.83 -0.76 -22.79
N LEU A 192 4.87 -1.22 -21.54
CA LEU A 192 3.69 -1.50 -20.70
C LEU A 192 3.42 -0.42 -19.65
N TRP A 193 4.24 0.61 -19.56
CA TRP A 193 3.98 1.74 -18.65
C TRP A 193 2.68 2.43 -19.04
N LEU A 194 1.95 2.91 -18.05
CA LEU A 194 0.76 3.73 -18.28
C LEU A 194 1.18 5.14 -18.67
N GLY A 195 1.51 5.37 -19.94
CA GLY A 195 2.04 6.66 -20.37
C GLY A 195 3.46 6.94 -19.85
N GLY A 196 3.83 8.22 -19.73
CA GLY A 196 5.16 8.63 -19.28
C GLY A 196 6.25 8.45 -20.33
N GLN A 197 5.90 8.17 -21.59
CA GLN A 197 6.81 8.21 -22.73
C GLN A 197 7.04 9.66 -23.16
N GLN A 198 8.19 9.95 -23.79
CA GLN A 198 8.65 11.32 -24.09
C GLN A 198 7.58 12.19 -24.78
N ASP A 199 6.89 11.64 -25.78
CA ASP A 199 5.89 12.35 -26.57
C ASP A 199 4.45 11.86 -26.29
N GLY A 200 4.26 11.14 -25.18
CA GLY A 200 2.98 10.52 -24.78
C GLY A 200 2.26 11.26 -23.66
N PRO A 201 1.05 10.82 -23.32
CA PRO A 201 0.31 11.35 -22.19
C PRO A 201 1.02 11.02 -20.86
N SER A 202 0.66 11.77 -19.81
CA SER A 202 1.13 11.45 -18.46
C SER A 202 0.53 10.13 -17.96
N SER A 203 1.24 9.46 -17.03
CA SER A 203 0.71 8.24 -16.41
C SER A 203 -0.60 8.48 -15.68
N ALA A 204 -0.77 9.66 -15.10
CA ALA A 204 -2.01 10.05 -14.40
C ALA A 204 -3.19 10.16 -15.38
N ASP A 205 -2.99 10.75 -16.55
CA ASP A 205 -4.04 10.89 -17.55
C ASP A 205 -4.48 9.52 -18.10
N VAL A 206 -3.51 8.64 -18.40
CA VAL A 206 -3.81 7.28 -18.86
C VAL A 206 -4.53 6.46 -17.79
N LEU A 207 -4.12 6.58 -16.51
CA LEU A 207 -4.81 5.93 -15.40
C LEU A 207 -6.26 6.39 -15.31
N LYS A 208 -6.50 7.70 -15.38
CA LYS A 208 -7.84 8.29 -15.32
C LYS A 208 -8.71 7.85 -16.50
N GLU A 209 -8.18 7.83 -17.71
CA GLU A 209 -8.86 7.34 -18.90
C GLU A 209 -9.31 5.88 -18.72
N LYS A 210 -8.39 4.99 -18.30
CA LYS A 210 -8.71 3.57 -18.16
C LYS A 210 -9.73 3.28 -17.07
N LEU A 211 -9.65 3.98 -15.94
CA LEU A 211 -10.60 3.79 -14.85
C LEU A 211 -11.98 4.37 -15.16
N SER A 212 -12.08 5.42 -15.97
CA SER A 212 -13.35 6.10 -16.26
C SER A 212 -14.41 5.22 -16.95
N ALA A 213 -14.01 4.09 -17.54
CA ALA A 213 -14.93 3.12 -18.13
C ALA A 213 -15.86 2.44 -17.08
N HIS A 214 -15.39 2.34 -15.83
CA HIS A 214 -16.07 1.60 -14.77
C HIS A 214 -16.18 2.36 -13.46
N PHE A 215 -15.52 3.50 -13.35
CA PHE A 215 -15.40 4.26 -12.11
C PHE A 215 -15.57 5.77 -12.35
N GLN A 216 -16.14 6.45 -11.38
CA GLN A 216 -16.20 7.89 -11.30
C GLN A 216 -15.15 8.38 -10.29
N LEU A 217 -14.26 9.30 -10.71
CA LEU A 217 -13.31 9.96 -9.80
C LEU A 217 -14.06 10.89 -8.85
N GLU A 218 -13.88 10.70 -7.54
CA GLU A 218 -14.51 11.52 -6.49
C GLU A 218 -13.52 12.40 -5.74
N HIS A 219 -12.27 11.94 -5.58
CA HIS A 219 -11.26 12.65 -4.80
C HIS A 219 -9.87 12.41 -5.36
N GLU A 220 -9.03 13.46 -5.32
CA GLU A 220 -7.64 13.41 -5.75
C GLU A 220 -6.79 14.27 -4.82
N ILE A 221 -5.65 13.74 -4.37
CA ILE A 221 -4.74 14.40 -3.45
C ILE A 221 -3.31 13.97 -3.67
N ASN A 222 -2.34 14.85 -3.37
CA ASN A 222 -0.95 14.47 -3.26
C ASN A 222 -0.66 13.90 -1.88
N LEU A 223 -0.19 12.65 -1.83
CA LEU A 223 0.18 11.93 -0.63
C LEU A 223 1.71 11.78 -0.56
N PRO A 224 2.42 12.67 0.14
CA PRO A 224 3.85 12.52 0.34
C PRO A 224 4.13 11.32 1.25
N PHE A 225 5.25 10.64 0.99
CA PHE A 225 5.74 9.54 1.83
C PHE A 225 7.25 9.64 2.02
N LEU A 226 7.71 9.06 3.12
CA LEU A 226 9.11 9.08 3.51
C LEU A 226 9.53 7.69 3.99
N ILE A 227 10.40 7.02 3.25
CA ILE A 227 10.99 5.74 3.63
C ILE A 227 12.38 6.01 4.17
N ARG A 228 12.67 5.55 5.40
CA ARG A 228 13.99 5.65 6.00
C ARG A 228 14.82 4.42 5.64
N GLU A 229 15.90 4.61 4.87
CA GLU A 229 16.87 3.55 4.57
C GLU A 229 17.86 3.35 5.73
N HIS A 230 18.27 4.42 6.37
CA HIS A 230 19.08 4.42 7.61
C HIS A 230 18.94 5.77 8.33
N SER A 231 19.61 5.95 9.47
CA SER A 231 19.41 7.12 10.35
C SER A 231 19.57 8.49 9.67
N ARG A 232 20.26 8.59 8.55
CA ARG A 232 20.55 9.86 7.84
C ARG A 232 20.21 9.84 6.35
N LYS A 233 19.51 8.81 5.88
CA LYS A 233 19.12 8.70 4.48
C LYS A 233 17.65 8.31 4.36
N PHE A 234 16.91 9.12 3.62
CA PHE A 234 15.48 8.95 3.41
C PHE A 234 15.14 9.05 1.93
N GLN A 235 14.23 8.21 1.48
CA GLN A 235 13.59 8.37 0.18
C GLN A 235 12.31 9.18 0.38
N TYR A 236 12.23 10.35 -0.24
CA TYR A 236 11.03 11.16 -0.27
C TYR A 236 10.34 10.98 -1.61
N GLY A 237 9.06 10.68 -1.60
CA GLY A 237 8.23 10.59 -2.78
C GLY A 237 6.86 11.20 -2.56
N ILE A 238 6.12 11.40 -3.65
CA ILE A 238 4.74 11.90 -3.61
C ILE A 238 3.91 10.97 -4.48
N SER A 239 2.95 10.30 -3.88
CA SER A 239 1.97 9.50 -4.60
C SER A 239 0.77 10.35 -4.98
N LEU A 240 0.27 10.19 -6.19
CA LEU A 240 -1.07 10.62 -6.54
C LEU A 240 -2.04 9.66 -5.84
N GLY A 241 -2.77 10.15 -4.85
CA GLY A 241 -3.85 9.45 -4.17
C GLY A 241 -5.18 9.77 -4.84
N THR A 242 -5.98 8.75 -5.15
CA THR A 242 -7.28 8.92 -5.80
C THR A 242 -8.31 7.99 -5.18
N ARG A 243 -9.54 8.50 -4.99
CA ARG A 243 -10.72 7.72 -4.66
C ARG A 243 -11.70 7.72 -5.82
N TRP A 244 -12.17 6.54 -6.14
CA TRP A 244 -13.09 6.29 -7.23
C TRP A 244 -14.33 5.55 -6.75
N ARG A 245 -15.50 5.87 -7.32
CA ARG A 245 -16.76 5.18 -7.09
C ARG A 245 -17.04 4.22 -8.24
N ARG A 246 -17.33 2.96 -7.95
CA ARG A 246 -17.75 1.98 -8.97
C ARG A 246 -19.16 2.33 -9.48
N ILE A 247 -19.29 2.52 -10.79
CA ILE A 247 -20.56 2.81 -11.49
C ILE A 247 -21.15 1.58 -12.15
#